data_699acc4db0382ebd0b2ff2ec0721ad51
#
_entry.id   699acc4db0382ebd0b2ff2ec0721ad51
#
_cell.length_a   1.000
_cell.length_b   1.000
_cell.length_c   1.000
_cell.angle_alpha   90.00
_cell.angle_beta   90.00
_cell.angle_gamma   90.00
#
_symmetry.space_group_name_H-M   'P 1'
#
loop_
_entity.id
_entity.type
_entity.pdbx_description
1 polymer ?
#
loop_
_entity_poly.entity_id
_entity_poly.type
_entity_poly.pdbx_seq_one_letter_code
_entity_poly.pdbx_strand_id
1 'polypeptide(L)'
;MSHELQAGTETDDRDGEPPLEDPASDGSEASMETVPADERDALLTIAHGAVVTSGGISVQRGLMTATEFVLARALGPVAYGVYALAWRIAQILIRLVTFGSVPALQRYVPDAGDDHARQSRVVGIAYATTVGVGLLMAAGVWILAPWINEMTVEQPAFPTTMRFFGALVIPIGLVMIAAGVFRAVGSARGEVLFNKLLRPAMRLLGALVALAVGYSTIGVAGAILGFTCALAVVGIPVTIRTTEIRPTLRRTSAELRQFYNYAGPVAMSSFGKIFQNRIDVLLVGALLTAVATGIYNVVLVLVALAWIPLQAFNQLLPPVASSLYSNGQVDTLNAVYTSVTRLILTTVLPILAVLLVFGDDLLALFGPTYVAGYVPLVVYLGGVFVGSAVGATGWLLMMTDHQYARMLLDWLLAVSNVVLTYVFVLEFGLVGAALGTSLAIAAQNAIQVVLLERFEGLWPFDATFLRPLAAALVMIGVLVAMRTVLGGPLGIALGAIVGTCAYIGTLSLIGVDPRDRLVVRELLARYRADLSASLSS
;
A
#
# COMPACT_ATOMS: atom_id res chain seq x y z
N MET A 1 -46.86 52.18 -33.70
CA MET A 1 -47.42 51.56 -34.91
C MET A 1 -47.43 50.08 -34.64
N SER A 2 -48.52 49.53 -34.01
CA SER A 2 -49.75 49.06 -34.62
C SER A 2 -49.55 47.76 -35.41
N HIS A 3 -49.98 46.63 -34.99
CA HIS A 3 -51.26 45.93 -34.98
C HIS A 3 -51.02 44.48 -34.49
N GLU A 4 -51.62 43.97 -33.43
CA GLU A 4 -52.98 43.35 -33.31
C GLU A 4 -53.41 42.41 -34.46
N LEU A 5 -53.70 41.12 -34.03
CA LEU A 5 -54.99 40.40 -34.09
C LEU A 5 -54.72 38.89 -33.94
N GLN A 6 -55.15 38.27 -32.90
CA GLN A 6 -56.44 37.59 -32.60
C GLN A 6 -56.67 36.23 -33.28
N ALA A 7 -56.78 35.23 -32.43
CA ALA A 7 -57.86 34.26 -32.22
C ALA A 7 -57.97 33.00 -33.12
N GLY A 8 -58.06 31.88 -32.41
CA GLY A 8 -58.55 30.61 -32.97
C GLY A 8 -58.51 29.50 -31.95
N THR A 9 -59.57 29.37 -31.16
CA THR A 9 -59.90 28.23 -30.28
C THR A 9 -60.22 26.99 -31.14
N GLU A 10 -59.63 25.86 -30.73
CA GLU A 10 -60.32 24.57 -30.89
C GLU A 10 -59.83 23.59 -29.78
N THR A 11 -60.78 23.17 -28.97
CA THR A 11 -60.71 22.12 -27.96
C THR A 11 -60.72 20.78 -28.70
N ASP A 12 -59.77 19.89 -28.38
CA ASP A 12 -59.93 18.46 -28.58
C ASP A 12 -59.58 17.72 -27.30
N ASP A 13 -60.59 17.30 -26.59
CA ASP A 13 -60.61 16.35 -25.48
C ASP A 13 -60.18 14.98 -26.01
N ARG A 14 -59.03 14.48 -25.57
CA ARG A 14 -58.74 13.05 -25.58
C ARG A 14 -58.16 12.67 -24.21
N ASP A 15 -58.97 11.93 -23.50
CA ASP A 15 -58.61 11.17 -22.31
C ASP A 15 -57.33 10.36 -22.54
N GLY A 16 -56.22 10.79 -21.94
CA GLY A 16 -54.99 10.04 -21.86
C GLY A 16 -54.83 9.51 -20.45
N GLU A 17 -54.93 8.21 -20.30
CA GLU A 17 -54.57 7.49 -19.05
C GLU A 17 -53.20 7.96 -18.54
N PRO A 18 -53.03 8.15 -17.20
CA PRO A 18 -51.72 8.44 -16.64
C PRO A 18 -50.77 7.24 -16.84
N PRO A 19 -49.50 7.48 -17.15
CA PRO A 19 -48.52 6.41 -17.26
C PRO A 19 -48.44 5.63 -15.95
N LEU A 20 -48.51 4.31 -16.05
CA LEU A 20 -48.29 3.39 -14.91
C LEU A 20 -46.92 3.67 -14.34
N GLU A 21 -46.88 4.28 -13.16
CA GLU A 21 -45.69 4.44 -12.37
C GLU A 21 -45.19 3.04 -11.98
N ASP A 22 -43.95 2.73 -12.37
CA ASP A 22 -43.26 1.50 -12.05
C ASP A 22 -42.88 1.53 -10.55
N PRO A 23 -43.51 0.71 -9.67
CA PRO A 23 -43.31 0.81 -8.22
C PRO A 23 -41.90 0.46 -7.74
N ALA A 24 -40.98 0.13 -8.66
CA ALA A 24 -39.57 -0.18 -8.35
C ALA A 24 -38.62 1.04 -8.44
N SER A 25 -39.07 2.19 -9.01
CA SER A 25 -38.23 3.38 -9.17
C SER A 25 -38.25 4.34 -7.98
N ASP A 26 -39.35 4.40 -7.25
CA ASP A 26 -39.63 5.44 -6.25
C ASP A 26 -38.81 5.26 -4.92
N GLY A 27 -38.44 4.05 -4.55
CA GLY A 27 -37.62 3.77 -3.37
C GLY A 27 -36.12 4.06 -3.53
N SER A 28 -35.66 4.27 -4.78
CA SER A 28 -34.24 4.44 -5.09
C SER A 28 -33.83 5.91 -5.26
N GLU A 29 -34.73 6.77 -5.70
CA GLU A 29 -34.49 8.20 -5.87
C GLU A 29 -34.61 8.94 -4.52
N ALA A 30 -35.54 8.58 -3.67
CA ALA A 30 -35.71 9.13 -2.33
C ALA A 30 -34.49 8.90 -1.42
N SER A 31 -33.70 7.83 -1.64
CA SER A 31 -32.47 7.57 -0.86
C SER A 31 -31.24 8.37 -1.37
N MET A 32 -31.30 8.95 -2.56
CA MET A 32 -30.24 9.80 -3.13
C MET A 32 -30.33 11.27 -2.67
N GLU A 33 -31.54 11.74 -2.33
CA GLU A 33 -31.75 13.10 -1.81
C GLU A 33 -31.25 13.29 -0.35
N THR A 34 -30.90 12.21 0.36
CA THR A 34 -30.53 12.26 1.77
C THR A 34 -29.04 12.56 2.03
N VAL A 35 -28.17 12.51 1.03
CA VAL A 35 -26.73 12.78 1.18
C VAL A 35 -26.40 14.16 0.58
N PRO A 36 -25.82 15.09 1.35
CA PRO A 36 -25.41 16.40 0.83
C PRO A 36 -24.49 16.28 -0.38
N ALA A 37 -24.61 17.20 -1.36
CA ALA A 37 -23.85 17.13 -2.62
C ALA A 37 -22.34 17.10 -2.41
N ASP A 38 -21.81 17.95 -1.52
CA ASP A 38 -20.38 18.02 -1.20
C ASP A 38 -19.86 16.71 -0.61
N GLU A 39 -20.64 16.08 0.27
CA GLU A 39 -20.32 14.78 0.87
C GLU A 39 -20.33 13.68 -0.20
N ARG A 40 -21.32 13.68 -1.07
CA ARG A 40 -21.45 12.72 -2.18
C ARG A 40 -20.24 12.80 -3.11
N ASP A 41 -19.87 13.99 -3.57
CA ASP A 41 -18.76 14.21 -4.50
C ASP A 41 -17.41 13.81 -3.87
N ALA A 42 -17.22 14.11 -2.58
CA ALA A 42 -16.07 13.68 -1.83
C ALA A 42 -15.96 12.14 -1.74
N LEU A 43 -17.04 11.47 -1.37
CA LEU A 43 -17.09 10.01 -1.25
C LEU A 43 -16.86 9.32 -2.60
N LEU A 44 -17.47 9.80 -3.68
CA LEU A 44 -17.29 9.23 -5.02
C LEU A 44 -15.87 9.40 -5.53
N THR A 45 -15.26 10.57 -5.31
CA THR A 45 -13.87 10.83 -5.68
C THR A 45 -12.92 9.87 -4.96
N ILE A 46 -13.10 9.70 -3.64
CA ILE A 46 -12.28 8.80 -2.82
C ILE A 46 -12.50 7.35 -3.25
N ALA A 47 -13.74 6.92 -3.40
CA ALA A 47 -14.06 5.52 -3.69
C ALA A 47 -13.59 5.09 -5.09
N HIS A 48 -13.85 5.90 -6.13
CA HIS A 48 -13.37 5.61 -7.48
C HIS A 48 -11.85 5.52 -7.54
N GLY A 49 -11.18 6.51 -6.99
CA GLY A 49 -9.72 6.50 -6.94
C GLY A 49 -9.18 5.33 -6.10
N ALA A 50 -9.86 4.92 -5.00
CA ALA A 50 -9.46 3.77 -4.19
C ALA A 50 -9.50 2.46 -4.97
N VAL A 51 -10.52 2.24 -5.80
CA VAL A 51 -10.62 1.03 -6.65
C VAL A 51 -9.48 0.98 -7.66
N VAL A 52 -9.24 2.08 -8.40
CA VAL A 52 -8.14 2.16 -9.39
C VAL A 52 -6.79 1.96 -8.72
N THR A 53 -6.57 2.63 -7.58
CA THR A 53 -5.33 2.54 -6.81
C THR A 53 -5.13 1.13 -6.22
N SER A 54 -6.21 0.51 -5.72
CA SER A 54 -6.18 -0.88 -5.22
C SER A 54 -5.76 -1.85 -6.31
N GLY A 55 -6.22 -1.69 -7.56
CA GLY A 55 -5.80 -2.53 -8.69
C GLY A 55 -4.29 -2.47 -8.90
N GLY A 56 -3.70 -1.28 -8.97
CA GLY A 56 -2.26 -1.09 -9.12
C GLY A 56 -1.46 -1.64 -7.93
N ILE A 57 -1.93 -1.42 -6.70
CA ILE A 57 -1.31 -1.96 -5.49
C ILE A 57 -1.40 -3.50 -5.49
N SER A 58 -2.55 -4.07 -5.87
CA SER A 58 -2.76 -5.52 -5.88
C SER A 58 -1.84 -6.23 -6.87
N VAL A 59 -1.65 -5.70 -8.08
CA VAL A 59 -0.70 -6.25 -9.05
C VAL A 59 0.73 -6.23 -8.49
N GLN A 60 1.16 -5.10 -7.94
CA GLN A 60 2.48 -4.99 -7.33
C GLN A 60 2.65 -5.96 -6.15
N ARG A 61 1.64 -6.06 -5.27
CA ARG A 61 1.66 -6.98 -4.12
C ARG A 61 1.62 -8.44 -4.56
N GLY A 62 0.81 -8.77 -5.59
CA GLY A 62 0.76 -10.10 -6.18
C GLY A 62 2.13 -10.56 -6.69
N LEU A 63 2.83 -9.72 -7.45
CA LEU A 63 4.20 -10.02 -7.92
C LEU A 63 5.18 -10.19 -6.76
N MET A 64 5.09 -9.36 -5.73
CA MET A 64 5.94 -9.49 -4.54
C MET A 64 5.63 -10.78 -3.77
N THR A 65 4.36 -11.08 -3.53
CA THR A 65 3.91 -12.31 -2.84
C THR A 65 4.32 -13.56 -3.63
N ALA A 66 4.15 -13.55 -4.96
CA ALA A 66 4.59 -14.63 -5.83
C ALA A 66 6.10 -14.85 -5.73
N THR A 67 6.90 -13.78 -5.68
CA THR A 67 8.35 -13.88 -5.49
C THR A 67 8.69 -14.54 -4.15
N GLU A 68 8.07 -14.09 -3.07
CA GLU A 68 8.30 -14.67 -1.73
C GLU A 68 7.82 -16.11 -1.64
N PHE A 69 6.67 -16.44 -2.26
CA PHE A 69 6.15 -17.80 -2.33
C PHE A 69 7.12 -18.77 -3.03
N VAL A 70 7.59 -18.40 -4.22
CA VAL A 70 8.52 -19.20 -5.00
C VAL A 70 9.83 -19.40 -4.23
N LEU A 71 10.37 -18.33 -3.64
CA LEU A 71 11.62 -18.39 -2.90
C LEU A 71 11.51 -19.20 -1.60
N ALA A 72 10.46 -19.01 -0.82
CA ALA A 72 10.26 -19.72 0.43
C ALA A 72 10.11 -21.24 0.20
N ARG A 73 9.36 -21.61 -0.86
CA ARG A 73 9.14 -23.01 -1.19
C ARG A 73 10.37 -23.69 -1.79
N ALA A 74 11.13 -22.99 -2.63
CA ALA A 74 12.28 -23.57 -3.32
C ALA A 74 13.54 -23.60 -2.48
N LEU A 75 13.81 -22.56 -1.69
CA LEU A 75 15.03 -22.48 -0.88
C LEU A 75 14.92 -23.23 0.46
N GLY A 76 13.69 -23.42 0.96
CA GLY A 76 13.45 -23.93 2.30
C GLY A 76 13.70 -22.89 3.41
N PRO A 77 13.33 -23.20 4.67
CA PRO A 77 13.18 -22.19 5.72
C PRO A 77 14.49 -21.50 6.13
N VAL A 78 15.63 -22.22 6.18
CA VAL A 78 16.93 -21.65 6.56
C VAL A 78 17.45 -20.70 5.48
N ALA A 79 17.56 -21.17 4.23
CA ALA A 79 18.10 -20.39 3.12
C ALA A 79 17.18 -19.22 2.76
N TYR A 80 15.86 -19.41 2.87
CA TYR A 80 14.90 -18.32 2.73
C TYR A 80 15.01 -17.28 3.86
N GLY A 81 15.25 -17.70 5.10
CA GLY A 81 15.48 -16.79 6.22
C GLY A 81 16.70 -15.89 6.01
N VAL A 82 17.80 -16.47 5.50
CA VAL A 82 19.01 -15.72 5.08
C VAL A 82 18.66 -14.69 4.00
N TYR A 83 17.94 -15.13 2.97
CA TYR A 83 17.47 -14.24 1.90
C TYR A 83 16.57 -13.13 2.46
N ALA A 84 15.60 -13.49 3.29
CA ALA A 84 14.61 -12.55 3.82
C ALA A 84 15.25 -11.45 4.67
N LEU A 85 16.19 -11.81 5.55
CA LEU A 85 16.93 -10.83 6.37
C LEU A 85 17.78 -9.91 5.48
N ALA A 86 18.60 -10.48 4.59
CA ALA A 86 19.46 -9.70 3.69
C ALA A 86 18.62 -8.77 2.77
N TRP A 87 17.51 -9.27 2.24
CA TRP A 87 16.57 -8.47 1.46
C TRP A 87 15.94 -7.34 2.29
N ARG A 88 15.62 -7.60 3.56
CA ARG A 88 15.03 -6.58 4.44
C ARG A 88 16.01 -5.44 4.74
N ILE A 89 17.27 -5.78 5.01
CA ILE A 89 18.32 -4.77 5.16
C ILE A 89 18.49 -3.97 3.87
N ALA A 90 18.54 -4.65 2.71
CA ALA A 90 18.60 -3.98 1.41
C ALA A 90 17.41 -3.03 1.18
N GLN A 91 16.19 -3.40 1.55
CA GLN A 91 15.02 -2.53 1.45
C GLN A 91 15.14 -1.24 2.26
N ILE A 92 15.81 -1.28 3.42
CA ILE A 92 16.12 -0.10 4.22
C ILE A 92 17.08 0.82 3.44
N LEU A 93 18.15 0.25 2.91
CA LEU A 93 19.15 0.99 2.13
C LEU A 93 18.54 1.60 0.84
N ILE A 94 17.69 0.85 0.15
CA ILE A 94 16.97 1.31 -1.05
C ILE A 94 16.10 2.55 -0.77
N ARG A 95 15.53 2.69 0.42
CA ARG A 95 14.77 3.90 0.78
C ARG A 95 15.63 5.14 0.90
N LEU A 96 16.90 4.97 1.21
CA LEU A 96 17.85 6.05 1.45
C LEU A 96 18.71 6.37 0.24
N VAL A 97 18.88 5.43 -0.70
CA VAL A 97 19.84 5.54 -1.81
C VAL A 97 19.64 6.77 -2.69
N THR A 98 18.39 7.18 -2.88
CA THR A 98 18.08 8.37 -3.68
C THR A 98 18.35 9.69 -2.96
N PHE A 99 18.59 9.66 -1.65
CA PHE A 99 18.90 10.81 -0.79
C PHE A 99 17.99 12.02 -1.05
N GLY A 100 16.67 11.81 -1.09
CA GLY A 100 15.70 12.86 -1.36
C GLY A 100 15.64 13.35 -2.81
N SER A 101 16.40 12.72 -3.73
CA SER A 101 16.46 13.16 -5.14
C SER A 101 15.12 13.01 -5.86
N VAL A 102 14.31 11.97 -5.55
CA VAL A 102 13.01 11.78 -6.22
C VAL A 102 12.04 12.94 -5.95
N PRO A 103 11.79 13.36 -4.69
CA PRO A 103 11.02 14.58 -4.43
C PRO A 103 11.65 15.86 -5.00
N ALA A 104 12.98 15.96 -5.02
CA ALA A 104 13.65 17.11 -5.62
C ALA A 104 13.42 17.20 -7.14
N LEU A 105 13.41 16.07 -7.86
CA LEU A 105 13.03 16.01 -9.27
C LEU A 105 11.60 16.52 -9.48
N GLN A 106 10.65 16.07 -8.66
CA GLN A 106 9.25 16.49 -8.75
C GLN A 106 9.03 17.99 -8.49
N ARG A 107 9.95 18.63 -7.77
CA ARG A 107 9.92 20.07 -7.53
C ARG A 107 10.62 20.87 -8.63
N TYR A 108 11.87 20.50 -8.94
CA TYR A 108 12.75 21.34 -9.77
C TYR A 108 12.66 21.08 -11.26
N VAL A 109 12.18 19.91 -11.72
CA VAL A 109 12.01 19.65 -13.15
C VAL A 109 10.84 20.46 -13.72
N PRO A 110 9.63 20.47 -13.08
CA PRO A 110 8.56 21.36 -13.52
C PRO A 110 8.89 22.86 -13.35
N ASP A 111 9.59 23.24 -12.26
CA ASP A 111 10.02 24.64 -12.00
C ASP A 111 10.98 25.18 -13.07
N ALA A 112 11.70 24.30 -13.77
CA ALA A 112 12.57 24.70 -14.88
C ALA A 112 11.81 25.06 -16.17
N GLY A 113 10.50 24.75 -16.25
CA GLY A 113 9.68 25.02 -17.45
C GLY A 113 10.32 24.46 -18.72
N ASP A 114 10.54 25.31 -19.73
CA ASP A 114 11.12 24.95 -21.02
C ASP A 114 12.67 24.94 -21.02
N ASP A 115 13.33 25.26 -19.89
CA ASP A 115 14.80 25.16 -19.80
C ASP A 115 15.27 23.70 -19.68
N HIS A 116 15.31 23.00 -20.82
CA HIS A 116 15.81 21.63 -20.90
C HIS A 116 17.25 21.47 -20.39
N ALA A 117 18.07 22.51 -20.45
CA ALA A 117 19.44 22.46 -19.94
C ALA A 117 19.42 22.41 -18.39
N ARG A 118 18.56 23.18 -17.73
CA ARG A 118 18.37 23.14 -16.28
C ARG A 118 17.74 21.82 -15.84
N GLN A 119 16.72 21.32 -16.54
CA GLN A 119 16.15 19.98 -16.29
C GLN A 119 17.23 18.90 -16.37
N SER A 120 18.04 18.91 -17.42
CA SER A 120 19.14 17.94 -17.65
C SER A 120 20.19 17.99 -16.53
N ARG A 121 20.52 19.17 -16.01
CA ARG A 121 21.44 19.32 -14.86
C ARG A 121 20.83 18.79 -13.56
N VAL A 122 19.57 19.08 -13.27
CA VAL A 122 18.87 18.58 -12.08
C VAL A 122 18.80 17.06 -12.10
N VAL A 123 18.43 16.46 -13.24
CA VAL A 123 18.39 15.00 -13.41
C VAL A 123 19.80 14.40 -13.30
N GLY A 124 20.83 15.06 -13.83
CA GLY A 124 22.21 14.64 -13.69
C GLY A 124 22.70 14.64 -12.23
N ILE A 125 22.34 15.65 -11.44
CA ILE A 125 22.62 15.70 -10.00
C ILE A 125 21.93 14.52 -9.28
N ALA A 126 20.66 14.24 -9.59
CA ALA A 126 19.91 13.16 -8.97
C ALA A 126 20.55 11.77 -9.24
N TYR A 127 20.95 11.50 -10.48
CA TYR A 127 21.67 10.27 -10.84
C TYR A 127 23.04 10.18 -10.14
N ALA A 128 23.84 11.26 -10.17
CA ALA A 128 25.15 11.29 -9.53
C ALA A 128 25.07 11.08 -8.02
N THR A 129 24.09 11.72 -7.36
CA THR A 129 23.81 11.54 -5.93
C THR A 129 23.47 10.08 -5.63
N THR A 130 22.56 9.50 -6.41
CA THR A 130 22.12 8.11 -6.21
C THR A 130 23.26 7.12 -6.40
N VAL A 131 24.11 7.32 -7.41
CA VAL A 131 25.30 6.48 -7.61
C VAL A 131 26.31 6.67 -6.46
N GLY A 132 26.61 7.91 -6.07
CA GLY A 132 27.55 8.18 -4.97
C GLY A 132 27.10 7.59 -3.63
N VAL A 133 25.85 7.84 -3.25
CA VAL A 133 25.25 7.27 -2.02
C VAL A 133 25.16 5.75 -2.12
N GLY A 134 24.77 5.22 -3.27
CA GLY A 134 24.70 3.77 -3.50
C GLY A 134 26.05 3.08 -3.41
N LEU A 135 27.12 3.69 -3.93
CA LEU A 135 28.49 3.16 -3.80
C LEU A 135 28.95 3.18 -2.33
N LEU A 136 28.68 4.25 -1.59
CA LEU A 136 28.99 4.32 -0.16
C LEU A 136 28.25 3.24 0.63
N MET A 137 26.96 3.05 0.34
CA MET A 137 26.15 2.00 0.99
C MET A 137 26.64 0.59 0.62
N ALA A 138 26.94 0.34 -0.67
CA ALA A 138 27.47 -0.93 -1.12
C ALA A 138 28.83 -1.25 -0.47
N ALA A 139 29.72 -0.28 -0.37
CA ALA A 139 31.01 -0.40 0.31
C ALA A 139 30.81 -0.68 1.80
N GLY A 140 29.91 0.05 2.48
CA GLY A 140 29.55 -0.19 3.87
C GLY A 140 29.04 -1.61 4.10
N VAL A 141 28.11 -2.08 3.25
CA VAL A 141 27.60 -3.45 3.30
C VAL A 141 28.70 -4.47 3.05
N TRP A 142 29.59 -4.21 2.09
CA TRP A 142 30.72 -5.11 1.78
C TRP A 142 31.63 -5.35 2.99
N ILE A 143 31.90 -4.30 3.74
CA ILE A 143 32.75 -4.34 4.94
C ILE A 143 31.98 -4.94 6.13
N LEU A 144 30.73 -4.51 6.34
CA LEU A 144 29.97 -4.85 7.55
C LEU A 144 29.23 -6.20 7.46
N ALA A 145 29.08 -6.81 6.27
CA ALA A 145 28.31 -8.04 6.09
C ALA A 145 28.78 -9.22 6.98
N PRO A 146 30.09 -9.47 7.21
CA PRO A 146 30.51 -10.52 8.13
C PRO A 146 30.09 -10.24 9.57
N TRP A 147 30.30 -9.02 10.04
CA TRP A 147 29.93 -8.59 11.39
C TRP A 147 28.40 -8.65 11.63
N ILE A 148 27.60 -8.24 10.63
CA ILE A 148 26.12 -8.36 10.68
C ILE A 148 25.73 -9.85 10.80
N ASN A 149 26.42 -10.75 10.08
CA ASN A 149 26.17 -12.18 10.16
C ASN A 149 26.40 -12.75 11.56
N GLU A 150 27.50 -12.37 12.19
CA GLU A 150 27.83 -12.78 13.56
C GLU A 150 26.81 -12.28 14.60
N MET A 151 26.20 -11.12 14.33
CA MET A 151 25.17 -10.54 15.21
C MET A 151 23.74 -10.97 14.89
N THR A 152 23.54 -11.83 13.87
CA THR A 152 22.19 -12.19 13.42
C THR A 152 22.06 -13.69 13.20
N VAL A 153 22.01 -14.14 11.95
CA VAL A 153 21.60 -15.50 11.57
C VAL A 153 22.74 -16.52 11.60
N GLU A 154 23.99 -16.09 11.73
CA GLU A 154 25.21 -16.93 11.77
C GLU A 154 25.27 -17.98 10.64
N GLN A 155 24.93 -17.58 9.41
CA GLN A 155 24.88 -18.46 8.25
C GLN A 155 26.00 -18.14 7.24
N PRO A 156 26.77 -19.14 6.75
CA PRO A 156 27.89 -18.89 5.82
C PRO A 156 27.49 -18.18 4.53
N ALA A 157 26.25 -18.40 4.04
CA ALA A 157 25.74 -17.80 2.81
C ALA A 157 25.34 -16.31 3.00
N PHE A 158 25.12 -15.84 4.23
CA PHE A 158 24.58 -14.51 4.50
C PHE A 158 25.51 -13.38 4.04
N PRO A 159 26.82 -13.35 4.36
CA PRO A 159 27.69 -12.24 3.97
C PRO A 159 27.74 -12.04 2.45
N THR A 160 27.84 -13.13 1.68
CA THR A 160 27.88 -13.07 0.22
C THR A 160 26.54 -12.62 -0.36
N THR A 161 25.41 -13.16 0.13
CA THR A 161 24.06 -12.76 -0.26
C THR A 161 23.84 -11.26 0.03
N MET A 162 24.26 -10.81 1.20
CA MET A 162 24.14 -9.41 1.62
C MET A 162 24.98 -8.47 0.75
N ARG A 163 26.19 -8.89 0.31
CA ARG A 163 27.02 -8.13 -0.63
C ARG A 163 26.36 -7.95 -1.97
N PHE A 164 25.71 -8.99 -2.53
CA PHE A 164 24.94 -8.86 -3.77
C PHE A 164 23.77 -7.89 -3.59
N PHE A 165 23.07 -7.95 -2.48
CA PHE A 165 21.97 -7.02 -2.20
C PHE A 165 22.46 -5.59 -1.88
N GLY A 166 23.65 -5.43 -1.31
CA GLY A 166 24.30 -4.13 -1.19
C GLY A 166 24.60 -3.50 -2.56
N ALA A 167 25.13 -4.29 -3.49
CA ALA A 167 25.35 -3.85 -4.88
C ALA A 167 24.02 -3.55 -5.62
N LEU A 168 22.95 -4.29 -5.34
CA LEU A 168 21.61 -4.13 -5.91
C LEU A 168 20.99 -2.76 -5.61
N VAL A 169 21.40 -2.12 -4.51
CA VAL A 169 20.89 -0.80 -4.11
C VAL A 169 21.11 0.24 -5.21
N ILE A 170 22.24 0.16 -5.94
CA ILE A 170 22.59 1.10 -7.00
C ILE A 170 21.61 1.01 -8.19
N PRO A 171 21.44 -0.13 -8.89
CA PRO A 171 20.55 -0.21 -10.04
C PRO A 171 19.09 0.02 -9.67
N ILE A 172 18.63 -0.39 -8.47
CA ILE A 172 17.29 -0.03 -7.99
C ILE A 172 17.15 1.49 -7.85
N GLY A 173 18.13 2.16 -7.24
CA GLY A 173 18.14 3.61 -7.13
C GLY A 173 18.04 4.30 -8.49
N LEU A 174 18.79 3.83 -9.47
CA LEU A 174 18.75 4.36 -10.86
C LEU A 174 17.36 4.20 -11.49
N VAL A 175 16.72 3.04 -11.32
CA VAL A 175 15.33 2.81 -11.76
C VAL A 175 14.36 3.74 -11.05
N MET A 176 14.55 3.98 -9.74
CA MET A 176 13.73 4.93 -8.98
C MET A 176 13.88 6.37 -9.47
N ILE A 177 15.09 6.79 -9.85
CA ILE A 177 15.31 8.11 -10.48
C ILE A 177 14.62 8.17 -11.83
N ALA A 178 14.74 7.15 -12.69
CA ALA A 178 14.04 7.09 -13.97
C ALA A 178 12.51 7.24 -13.79
N ALA A 179 11.92 6.47 -12.87
CA ALA A 179 10.51 6.60 -12.51
C ALA A 179 10.16 8.00 -11.96
N GLY A 180 11.07 8.60 -11.18
CA GLY A 180 10.96 9.95 -10.65
C GLY A 180 10.94 11.03 -11.75
N VAL A 181 11.75 10.87 -12.79
CA VAL A 181 11.74 11.76 -13.97
C VAL A 181 10.39 11.67 -14.69
N PHE A 182 9.87 10.46 -14.95
CA PHE A 182 8.54 10.30 -15.55
C PHE A 182 7.45 11.00 -14.74
N ARG A 183 7.50 10.86 -13.40
CA ARG A 183 6.54 11.53 -12.51
C ARG A 183 6.70 13.06 -12.57
N ALA A 184 7.92 13.56 -12.63
CA ALA A 184 8.20 14.99 -12.69
C ALA A 184 7.71 15.66 -13.97
N VAL A 185 7.68 14.92 -15.10
CA VAL A 185 7.10 15.40 -16.38
C VAL A 185 5.60 15.06 -16.52
N GLY A 186 4.93 14.63 -15.44
CA GLY A 186 3.50 14.34 -15.45
C GLY A 186 3.10 12.98 -16.06
N SER A 187 4.06 12.11 -16.41
CA SER A 187 3.79 10.80 -17.00
C SER A 187 3.54 9.73 -15.93
N ALA A 188 2.28 9.58 -15.51
CA ALA A 188 1.90 8.52 -14.56
C ALA A 188 2.17 7.10 -15.13
N ARG A 189 2.01 6.89 -16.44
CA ARG A 189 2.25 5.60 -17.09
C ARG A 189 3.69 5.13 -16.95
N GLY A 190 4.67 6.03 -17.16
CA GLY A 190 6.09 5.71 -17.02
C GLY A 190 6.46 5.37 -15.58
N GLU A 191 5.96 6.11 -14.60
CA GLU A 191 6.19 5.83 -13.18
C GLU A 191 5.63 4.48 -12.77
N VAL A 192 4.37 4.18 -13.12
CA VAL A 192 3.72 2.90 -12.80
C VAL A 192 4.46 1.73 -13.45
N LEU A 193 4.83 1.86 -14.72
CA LEU A 193 5.54 0.82 -15.45
C LEU A 193 6.87 0.47 -14.79
N PHE A 194 7.73 1.47 -14.54
CA PHE A 194 9.06 1.20 -13.99
C PHE A 194 9.05 0.81 -12.52
N ASN A 195 8.29 1.52 -11.69
CA ASN A 195 8.36 1.36 -10.25
C ASN A 195 7.41 0.29 -9.70
N LYS A 196 6.18 0.19 -10.25
CA LYS A 196 5.16 -0.72 -9.72
C LYS A 196 5.07 -2.05 -10.46
N LEU A 197 5.50 -2.12 -11.72
CA LEU A 197 5.40 -3.33 -12.52
C LEU A 197 6.78 -3.95 -12.82
N LEU A 198 7.66 -3.26 -13.55
CA LEU A 198 8.92 -3.85 -14.03
C LEU A 198 9.88 -4.20 -12.89
N ARG A 199 10.02 -3.33 -11.89
CA ARG A 199 10.94 -3.60 -10.76
C ARG A 199 10.56 -4.88 -9.99
N PRO A 200 9.33 -5.12 -9.53
CA PRO A 200 8.97 -6.39 -8.90
C PRO A 200 8.97 -7.56 -9.89
N ALA A 201 8.63 -7.34 -11.17
CA ALA A 201 8.70 -8.40 -12.19
C ALA A 201 10.14 -8.87 -12.44
N MET A 202 11.13 -7.96 -12.51
CA MET A 202 12.54 -8.34 -12.67
C MET A 202 13.06 -9.12 -11.46
N ARG A 203 12.60 -8.80 -10.25
CA ARG A 203 12.93 -9.57 -9.05
C ARG A 203 12.35 -10.99 -9.13
N LEU A 204 11.10 -11.14 -9.55
CA LEU A 204 10.47 -12.45 -9.75
C LEU A 204 11.18 -13.24 -10.84
N LEU A 205 11.45 -12.64 -12.00
CA LEU A 205 12.15 -13.29 -13.11
C LEU A 205 13.55 -13.74 -12.71
N GLY A 206 14.32 -12.87 -12.03
CA GLY A 206 15.65 -13.23 -11.52
C GLY A 206 15.60 -14.40 -10.54
N ALA A 207 14.60 -14.43 -9.65
CA ALA A 207 14.39 -15.55 -8.74
C ALA A 207 14.03 -16.84 -9.48
N LEU A 208 13.07 -16.80 -10.43
CA LEU A 208 12.65 -17.95 -11.21
C LEU A 208 13.78 -18.52 -12.04
N VAL A 209 14.54 -17.68 -12.75
CA VAL A 209 15.68 -18.12 -13.57
C VAL A 209 16.77 -18.77 -12.72
N ALA A 210 17.13 -18.14 -11.59
CA ALA A 210 18.13 -18.69 -10.69
C ALA A 210 17.72 -20.08 -10.14
N LEU A 211 16.47 -20.22 -9.73
CA LEU A 211 15.95 -21.49 -9.21
C LEU A 211 15.84 -22.56 -10.30
N ALA A 212 15.43 -22.19 -11.53
CA ALA A 212 15.37 -23.12 -12.66
C ALA A 212 16.75 -23.69 -13.04
N VAL A 213 17.82 -22.91 -12.82
CA VAL A 213 19.21 -23.36 -13.02
C VAL A 213 19.78 -24.11 -11.80
N GLY A 214 19.01 -24.19 -10.69
CA GLY A 214 19.44 -24.89 -9.47
C GLY A 214 20.35 -24.07 -8.55
N TYR A 215 20.33 -22.76 -8.67
CA TYR A 215 21.14 -21.89 -7.81
C TYR A 215 20.58 -21.79 -6.39
N SER A 216 21.51 -21.68 -5.41
CA SER A 216 21.23 -21.39 -4.00
C SER A 216 20.87 -19.91 -3.77
N THR A 217 20.67 -19.53 -2.50
CA THR A 217 20.40 -18.15 -2.07
C THR A 217 21.35 -17.11 -2.68
N ILE A 218 22.65 -17.44 -2.77
CA ILE A 218 23.66 -16.55 -3.35
C ILE A 218 23.39 -16.32 -4.85
N GLY A 219 23.12 -17.40 -5.59
CA GLY A 219 22.81 -17.28 -7.03
C GLY A 219 21.50 -16.55 -7.30
N VAL A 220 20.48 -16.74 -6.44
CA VAL A 220 19.24 -15.96 -6.49
C VAL A 220 19.52 -14.46 -6.32
N ALA A 221 20.33 -14.06 -5.32
CA ALA A 221 20.69 -12.66 -5.11
C ALA A 221 21.46 -12.09 -6.31
N GLY A 222 22.39 -12.86 -6.87
CA GLY A 222 23.15 -12.50 -8.07
C GLY A 222 22.28 -12.33 -9.31
N ALA A 223 21.31 -13.25 -9.54
CA ALA A 223 20.39 -13.15 -10.66
C ALA A 223 19.45 -11.95 -10.53
N ILE A 224 18.89 -11.69 -9.34
CA ILE A 224 18.08 -10.49 -9.09
C ILE A 224 18.89 -9.23 -9.38
N LEU A 225 20.16 -9.17 -8.97
CA LEU A 225 21.06 -8.07 -9.29
C LEU A 225 21.20 -7.92 -10.82
N GLY A 226 21.51 -9.02 -11.55
CA GLY A 226 21.68 -9.01 -13.00
C GLY A 226 20.45 -8.49 -13.74
N PHE A 227 19.25 -9.03 -13.43
CA PHE A 227 17.99 -8.57 -14.04
C PHE A 227 17.66 -7.12 -13.71
N THR A 228 17.99 -6.66 -12.51
CA THR A 228 17.77 -5.25 -12.13
C THR A 228 18.78 -4.34 -12.80
N CYS A 229 20.03 -4.76 -12.97
CA CYS A 229 21.02 -4.04 -13.78
C CYS A 229 20.55 -3.91 -15.24
N ALA A 230 20.05 -4.99 -15.84
CA ALA A 230 19.49 -4.95 -17.18
C ALA A 230 18.33 -3.95 -17.30
N LEU A 231 17.43 -3.95 -16.30
CA LEU A 231 16.34 -2.97 -16.23
C LEU A 231 16.87 -1.52 -16.14
N ALA A 232 17.92 -1.27 -15.36
CA ALA A 232 18.51 0.06 -15.26
C ALA A 232 19.19 0.48 -16.57
N VAL A 233 19.96 -0.43 -17.20
CA VAL A 233 20.65 -0.19 -18.48
C VAL A 233 19.67 0.11 -19.60
N VAL A 234 18.53 -0.57 -19.66
CA VAL A 234 17.48 -0.31 -20.66
C VAL A 234 16.61 0.88 -20.25
N GLY A 235 16.28 1.00 -18.98
CA GLY A 235 15.36 2.01 -18.47
C GLY A 235 15.87 3.43 -18.60
N ILE A 236 17.16 3.68 -18.37
CA ILE A 236 17.75 5.02 -18.50
C ILE A 236 17.66 5.55 -19.95
N PRO A 237 18.10 4.81 -20.98
CA PRO A 237 17.94 5.25 -22.38
C PRO A 237 16.47 5.43 -22.79
N VAL A 238 15.56 4.56 -22.32
CA VAL A 238 14.11 4.72 -22.58
C VAL A 238 13.61 6.02 -21.97
N THR A 239 13.97 6.32 -20.72
CA THR A 239 13.60 7.57 -20.07
C THR A 239 14.12 8.79 -20.84
N ILE A 240 15.40 8.76 -21.24
CA ILE A 240 16.02 9.85 -22.03
C ILE A 240 15.29 10.06 -23.37
N ARG A 241 14.94 8.98 -24.08
CA ARG A 241 14.25 9.07 -25.39
C ARG A 241 12.82 9.57 -25.25
N THR A 242 12.13 9.18 -24.18
CA THR A 242 10.71 9.50 -24.00
C THR A 242 10.49 10.90 -23.41
N THR A 243 11.41 11.36 -22.55
CA THR A 243 11.29 12.67 -21.88
C THR A 243 12.17 13.74 -22.52
N GLU A 244 13.06 13.36 -23.44
CA GLU A 244 14.06 14.21 -24.09
C GLU A 244 15.06 14.87 -23.13
N ILE A 245 14.98 14.57 -21.82
CA ILE A 245 15.88 15.08 -20.78
C ILE A 245 17.14 14.22 -20.75
N ARG A 246 18.28 14.79 -21.13
CA ARG A 246 19.60 14.11 -21.15
C ARG A 246 20.39 14.47 -19.89
N PRO A 247 20.57 13.55 -18.93
CA PRO A 247 21.33 13.83 -17.71
C PRO A 247 22.73 14.38 -18.01
N THR A 248 23.09 15.50 -17.40
CA THR A 248 24.43 16.10 -17.56
C THR A 248 25.07 16.33 -16.20
N LEU A 249 26.39 16.08 -16.12
CA LEU A 249 27.18 16.35 -14.92
C LEU A 249 27.69 17.80 -14.86
N ARG A 250 27.46 18.60 -15.90
CA ARG A 250 27.76 20.02 -15.88
C ARG A 250 26.81 20.74 -14.94
N ARG A 251 27.30 21.24 -13.80
CA ARG A 251 26.52 21.81 -12.73
C ARG A 251 27.22 23.00 -12.11
N THR A 252 26.45 23.98 -11.60
CA THR A 252 26.98 25.11 -10.86
C THR A 252 26.94 24.81 -9.35
N SER A 253 27.80 25.48 -8.58
CA SER A 253 27.76 25.36 -7.11
C SER A 253 26.43 25.85 -6.52
N ALA A 254 25.78 26.82 -7.16
CA ALA A 254 24.49 27.33 -6.76
C ALA A 254 23.38 26.27 -6.93
N GLU A 255 23.35 25.57 -8.08
CA GLU A 255 22.39 24.49 -8.33
C GLU A 255 22.55 23.32 -7.37
N LEU A 256 23.81 22.94 -7.07
CA LEU A 256 24.08 21.92 -6.05
C LEU A 256 23.55 22.34 -4.69
N ARG A 257 23.85 23.57 -4.27
CA ARG A 257 23.38 24.07 -2.98
C ARG A 257 21.86 24.11 -2.93
N GLN A 258 21.20 24.58 -3.98
CA GLN A 258 19.73 24.63 -4.07
C GLN A 258 19.14 23.21 -3.98
N PHE A 259 19.71 22.25 -4.73
CA PHE A 259 19.24 20.86 -4.73
C PHE A 259 19.36 20.22 -3.34
N TYR A 260 20.54 20.30 -2.72
CA TYR A 260 20.76 19.65 -1.42
C TYR A 260 20.11 20.38 -0.25
N ASN A 261 19.87 21.68 -0.32
CA ASN A 261 19.08 22.40 0.68
C ASN A 261 17.64 21.87 0.77
N TYR A 262 17.12 21.29 -0.31
CA TYR A 262 15.83 20.62 -0.31
C TYR A 262 15.94 19.09 -0.10
N ALA A 263 16.80 18.42 -0.87
CA ALA A 263 16.96 16.97 -0.81
C ALA A 263 17.47 16.46 0.55
N GLY A 264 18.36 17.20 1.21
CA GLY A 264 18.93 16.85 2.51
C GLY A 264 17.88 16.71 3.62
N PRO A 265 17.08 17.74 3.93
CA PRO A 265 15.98 17.64 4.90
C PRO A 265 14.98 16.52 4.58
N VAL A 266 14.65 16.33 3.28
CA VAL A 266 13.76 15.24 2.84
C VAL A 266 14.40 13.86 3.08
N ALA A 267 15.70 13.73 2.84
CA ALA A 267 16.43 12.49 3.17
C ALA A 267 16.40 12.23 4.68
N MET A 268 16.64 13.24 5.52
CA MET A 268 16.59 13.13 6.98
C MET A 268 15.21 12.69 7.47
N SER A 269 14.13 13.23 6.90
CA SER A 269 12.77 12.77 7.24
C SER A 269 12.53 11.32 6.85
N SER A 270 13.19 10.83 5.78
CA SER A 270 13.12 9.44 5.35
C SER A 270 13.82 8.48 6.32
N PHE A 271 14.87 8.93 7.02
CA PHE A 271 15.50 8.16 8.10
C PHE A 271 14.54 7.87 9.24
N GLY A 272 13.75 8.85 9.68
CA GLY A 272 12.73 8.64 10.72
C GLY A 272 11.71 7.55 10.37
N LYS A 273 11.30 7.49 9.10
CA LYS A 273 10.37 6.47 8.61
C LYS A 273 10.93 5.04 8.57
N ILE A 274 12.25 4.85 8.61
CA ILE A 274 12.87 3.53 8.67
C ILE A 274 12.56 2.84 9.98
N PHE A 275 12.67 3.55 11.08
CA PHE A 275 12.40 3.02 12.42
C PHE A 275 10.92 2.64 12.62
N GLN A 276 10.01 3.26 11.88
CA GLN A 276 8.58 2.90 11.90
C GLN A 276 8.27 1.64 11.10
N ASN A 277 9.12 1.29 10.12
CA ASN A 277 8.80 0.25 9.16
C ASN A 277 9.66 -0.99 9.33
N ARG A 278 9.11 -2.01 10.04
CA ARG A 278 9.61 -3.38 10.03
C ARG A 278 10.97 -3.61 10.69
N ILE A 279 11.21 -2.91 11.78
CA ILE A 279 12.33 -3.21 12.67
C ILE A 279 12.15 -4.58 13.35
N ASP A 280 10.90 -5.04 13.43
CA ASP A 280 10.50 -6.36 13.93
C ASP A 280 11.25 -7.50 13.24
N VAL A 281 11.37 -7.48 11.91
CA VAL A 281 12.14 -8.52 11.17
C VAL A 281 13.62 -8.49 11.51
N LEU A 282 14.18 -7.29 11.71
CA LEU A 282 15.59 -7.16 12.08
C LEU A 282 15.84 -7.70 13.50
N LEU A 283 14.92 -7.42 14.42
CA LEU A 283 15.00 -7.96 15.79
C LEU A 283 14.81 -9.48 15.81
N VAL A 284 13.88 -10.02 15.02
CA VAL A 284 13.72 -11.47 14.85
C VAL A 284 15.01 -12.09 14.29
N GLY A 285 15.62 -11.44 13.29
CA GLY A 285 16.89 -11.92 12.71
C GLY A 285 18.10 -11.82 13.65
N ALA A 286 18.11 -10.82 14.56
CA ALA A 286 19.16 -10.62 15.52
C ALA A 286 19.02 -11.44 16.81
N LEU A 287 17.79 -11.75 17.23
CA LEU A 287 17.52 -12.38 18.52
C LEU A 287 17.12 -13.86 18.40
N LEU A 288 16.68 -14.29 17.21
CA LEU A 288 16.22 -15.65 16.97
C LEU A 288 17.07 -16.31 15.86
N THR A 289 16.49 -17.28 15.16
CA THR A 289 17.18 -18.07 14.13
C THR A 289 16.84 -17.62 12.71
N ALA A 290 17.63 -18.06 11.71
CA ALA A 290 17.31 -17.89 10.30
C ALA A 290 15.94 -18.48 9.94
N VAL A 291 15.60 -19.66 10.49
CA VAL A 291 14.28 -20.28 10.30
C VAL A 291 13.17 -19.38 10.83
N ALA A 292 13.32 -18.85 12.03
CA ALA A 292 12.37 -17.93 12.64
C ALA A 292 12.16 -16.68 11.76
N THR A 293 13.25 -16.12 11.23
CA THR A 293 13.22 -14.97 10.31
C THR A 293 12.45 -15.30 9.03
N GLY A 294 12.69 -16.47 8.47
CA GLY A 294 11.95 -16.95 7.28
C GLY A 294 10.45 -17.09 7.54
N ILE A 295 10.07 -17.74 8.64
CA ILE A 295 8.67 -17.90 9.06
C ILE A 295 8.01 -16.53 9.24
N TYR A 296 8.65 -15.63 10.00
CA TYR A 296 8.10 -14.31 10.26
C TYR A 296 7.96 -13.46 8.99
N ASN A 297 8.90 -13.58 8.04
CA ASN A 297 8.77 -12.88 6.76
C ASN A 297 7.56 -13.37 5.95
N VAL A 298 7.25 -14.68 5.95
CA VAL A 298 6.04 -15.22 5.30
C VAL A 298 4.77 -14.69 5.98
N VAL A 299 4.73 -14.65 7.31
CA VAL A 299 3.64 -14.02 8.05
C VAL A 299 3.41 -12.59 7.57
N LEU A 300 4.48 -11.79 7.45
CA LEU A 300 4.37 -10.40 6.97
C LEU A 300 3.95 -10.28 5.51
N VAL A 301 4.25 -11.27 4.67
CA VAL A 301 3.76 -11.33 3.29
C VAL A 301 2.24 -11.49 3.26
N LEU A 302 1.68 -12.38 4.09
CA LEU A 302 0.24 -12.57 4.19
C LEU A 302 -0.45 -11.33 4.81
N VAL A 303 0.09 -10.81 5.90
CA VAL A 303 -0.40 -9.57 6.54
C VAL A 303 -0.44 -8.39 5.57
N ALA A 304 0.54 -8.30 4.65
CA ALA A 304 0.61 -7.21 3.69
C ALA A 304 -0.60 -7.15 2.74
N LEU A 305 -1.29 -8.28 2.52
CA LEU A 305 -2.52 -8.33 1.73
C LEU A 305 -3.67 -7.62 2.45
N ALA A 306 -3.77 -7.78 3.76
CA ALA A 306 -4.81 -7.15 4.56
C ALA A 306 -4.66 -5.61 4.66
N TRP A 307 -3.45 -5.07 4.45
CA TRP A 307 -3.21 -3.64 4.42
C TRP A 307 -3.58 -2.95 3.09
N ILE A 308 -3.91 -3.70 2.02
CA ILE A 308 -4.18 -3.13 0.68
C ILE A 308 -5.33 -2.12 0.71
N PRO A 309 -6.52 -2.43 1.27
CA PRO A 309 -7.63 -1.49 1.27
C PRO A 309 -7.28 -0.18 2.00
N LEU A 310 -6.75 -0.27 3.21
CA LEU A 310 -6.35 0.92 3.97
C LEU A 310 -5.34 1.79 3.21
N GLN A 311 -4.35 1.17 2.54
CA GLN A 311 -3.37 1.91 1.74
C GLN A 311 -4.01 2.63 0.55
N ALA A 312 -5.02 2.05 -0.07
CA ALA A 312 -5.71 2.65 -1.20
C ALA A 312 -6.50 3.90 -0.78
N PHE A 313 -7.30 3.80 0.27
CA PHE A 313 -8.06 4.93 0.80
C PHE A 313 -7.15 6.05 1.34
N ASN A 314 -6.04 5.68 1.99
CA ASN A 314 -5.05 6.64 2.52
C ASN A 314 -4.35 7.48 1.45
N GLN A 315 -4.41 7.11 0.17
CA GLN A 315 -3.86 7.93 -0.91
C GLN A 315 -4.82 9.02 -1.39
N LEU A 316 -6.10 8.89 -1.14
CA LEU A 316 -7.14 9.72 -1.72
C LEU A 316 -7.86 10.61 -0.71
N LEU A 317 -7.93 10.16 0.55
CA LEU A 317 -8.56 10.95 1.61
C LEU A 317 -7.85 12.29 1.88
N PRO A 318 -6.50 12.38 1.91
CA PRO A 318 -5.81 13.61 2.30
C PRO A 318 -6.18 14.86 1.50
N PRO A 319 -6.21 14.86 0.16
CA PRO A 319 -6.57 16.06 -0.59
C PRO A 319 -8.03 16.49 -0.36
N VAL A 320 -8.95 15.52 -0.22
CA VAL A 320 -10.37 15.79 0.06
C VAL A 320 -10.52 16.35 1.49
N ALA A 321 -9.88 15.73 2.47
CA ALA A 321 -9.91 16.18 3.85
C ALA A 321 -9.35 17.61 4.01
N SER A 322 -8.23 17.90 3.33
CA SER A 322 -7.64 19.26 3.34
C SER A 322 -8.57 20.29 2.72
N SER A 323 -9.27 19.97 1.62
CA SER A 323 -10.24 20.85 0.97
C SER A 323 -11.44 21.13 1.87
N LEU A 324 -12.03 20.09 2.46
CA LEU A 324 -13.19 20.25 3.36
C LEU A 324 -12.82 21.07 4.60
N TYR A 325 -11.66 20.78 5.21
CA TYR A 325 -11.19 21.48 6.39
C TYR A 325 -10.91 22.97 6.11
N SER A 326 -10.20 23.28 5.01
CA SER A 326 -9.90 24.67 4.64
C SER A 326 -11.14 25.51 4.31
N ASN A 327 -12.23 24.86 3.89
CA ASN A 327 -13.53 25.51 3.64
C ASN A 327 -14.42 25.59 4.90
N GLY A 328 -13.93 25.12 6.07
CA GLY A 328 -14.69 25.14 7.33
C GLY A 328 -15.80 24.07 7.40
N GLN A 329 -15.83 23.09 6.50
CA GLN A 329 -16.86 22.06 6.41
C GLN A 329 -16.52 20.86 7.31
N VAL A 330 -16.35 21.10 8.61
CA VAL A 330 -15.89 20.08 9.59
C VAL A 330 -16.94 18.95 9.76
N ASP A 331 -18.22 19.28 9.74
CA ASP A 331 -19.30 18.26 9.84
C ASP A 331 -19.30 17.31 8.63
N THR A 332 -19.13 17.85 7.42
CA THR A 332 -18.98 17.07 6.19
C THR A 332 -17.71 16.22 6.25
N LEU A 333 -16.60 16.77 6.75
CA LEU A 333 -15.35 16.03 6.95
C LEU A 333 -15.55 14.85 7.91
N ASN A 334 -16.28 15.04 9.01
CA ASN A 334 -16.59 13.97 9.96
C ASN A 334 -17.46 12.88 9.31
N ALA A 335 -18.48 13.25 8.54
CA ALA A 335 -19.33 12.30 7.81
C ALA A 335 -18.53 11.48 6.77
N VAL A 336 -17.64 12.13 6.02
CA VAL A 336 -16.72 11.48 5.07
C VAL A 336 -15.74 10.57 5.80
N TYR A 337 -15.15 11.02 6.91
CA TYR A 337 -14.24 10.22 7.72
C TYR A 337 -14.90 8.93 8.24
N THR A 338 -16.09 9.03 8.83
CA THR A 338 -16.87 7.88 9.32
C THR A 338 -17.20 6.92 8.18
N SER A 339 -17.69 7.42 7.04
CA SER A 339 -18.05 6.59 5.88
C SER A 339 -16.83 5.90 5.26
N VAL A 340 -15.72 6.62 5.06
CA VAL A 340 -14.47 6.06 4.53
C VAL A 340 -13.89 5.01 5.48
N THR A 341 -13.90 5.26 6.78
CA THR A 341 -13.41 4.29 7.79
C THR A 341 -14.26 3.01 7.78
N ARG A 342 -15.59 3.13 7.67
CA ARG A 342 -16.49 1.99 7.51
C ARG A 342 -16.24 1.22 6.21
N LEU A 343 -16.02 1.91 5.08
CA LEU A 343 -15.68 1.28 3.80
C LEU A 343 -14.33 0.53 3.87
N ILE A 344 -13.33 1.11 4.54
CA ILE A 344 -12.04 0.43 4.80
C ILE A 344 -12.29 -0.85 5.58
N LEU A 345 -13.03 -0.77 6.69
CA LEU A 345 -13.33 -1.93 7.53
C LEU A 345 -14.12 -2.99 6.76
N THR A 346 -15.15 -2.60 6.01
CA THR A 346 -15.98 -3.48 5.17
C THR A 346 -15.13 -4.24 4.14
N THR A 347 -14.10 -3.61 3.57
CA THR A 347 -13.23 -4.25 2.56
C THR A 347 -12.09 -5.06 3.19
N VAL A 348 -11.64 -4.73 4.39
CA VAL A 348 -10.57 -5.46 5.10
C VAL A 348 -11.08 -6.73 5.77
N LEU A 349 -12.27 -6.70 6.37
CA LEU A 349 -12.84 -7.81 7.15
C LEU A 349 -12.88 -9.16 6.40
N PRO A 350 -13.30 -9.25 5.14
CA PRO A 350 -13.26 -10.51 4.40
C PRO A 350 -11.83 -11.08 4.26
N ILE A 351 -10.84 -10.21 4.05
CA ILE A 351 -9.43 -10.61 3.94
C ILE A 351 -8.94 -11.14 5.30
N LEU A 352 -9.27 -10.44 6.39
CA LEU A 352 -8.92 -10.90 7.74
C LEU A 352 -9.59 -12.23 8.07
N ALA A 353 -10.86 -12.42 7.71
CA ALA A 353 -11.60 -13.67 7.95
C ALA A 353 -10.94 -14.86 7.22
N VAL A 354 -10.56 -14.69 5.95
CA VAL A 354 -9.85 -15.73 5.19
C VAL A 354 -8.49 -16.03 5.82
N LEU A 355 -7.70 -15.01 6.16
CA LEU A 355 -6.39 -15.18 6.78
C LEU A 355 -6.48 -15.79 8.19
N LEU A 356 -7.55 -15.52 8.93
CA LEU A 356 -7.81 -16.10 10.25
C LEU A 356 -8.16 -17.57 10.15
N VAL A 357 -9.07 -17.94 9.24
CA VAL A 357 -9.60 -19.32 9.17
C VAL A 357 -8.66 -20.25 8.39
N PHE A 358 -8.08 -19.78 7.30
CA PHE A 358 -7.17 -20.57 6.45
C PHE A 358 -5.70 -20.19 6.60
N GLY A 359 -5.32 -19.45 7.63
CA GLY A 359 -3.97 -18.93 7.79
C GLY A 359 -2.90 -20.02 7.88
N ASP A 360 -3.15 -21.09 8.58
CA ASP A 360 -2.25 -22.25 8.67
C ASP A 360 -2.16 -23.03 7.33
N ASP A 361 -3.28 -23.19 6.63
CA ASP A 361 -3.31 -23.78 5.29
C ASP A 361 -2.55 -22.92 4.27
N LEU A 362 -2.73 -21.58 4.34
CA LEU A 362 -1.99 -20.63 3.52
C LEU A 362 -0.49 -20.66 3.82
N LEU A 363 -0.10 -20.75 5.09
CA LEU A 363 1.29 -20.91 5.50
C LEU A 363 1.87 -22.25 5.03
N ALA A 364 1.08 -23.33 5.07
CA ALA A 364 1.47 -24.65 4.57
C ALA A 364 1.76 -24.67 3.07
N LEU A 365 1.17 -23.78 2.27
CA LEU A 365 1.51 -23.62 0.85
C LEU A 365 2.99 -23.22 0.65
N PHE A 366 3.56 -22.45 1.57
CA PHE A 366 4.98 -22.10 1.55
C PHE A 366 5.87 -23.25 2.00
N GLY A 367 5.32 -24.18 2.79
CA GLY A 367 5.96 -25.38 3.31
C GLY A 367 5.53 -25.68 4.74
N PRO A 368 5.68 -26.93 5.21
CA PRO A 368 5.14 -27.36 6.50
C PRO A 368 5.75 -26.62 7.71
N THR A 369 7.01 -26.22 7.63
CA THR A 369 7.70 -25.49 8.69
C THR A 369 7.09 -24.09 8.92
N TYR A 370 6.50 -23.47 7.89
CA TYR A 370 5.93 -22.12 8.00
C TYR A 370 4.62 -22.07 8.77
N VAL A 371 3.96 -23.21 8.99
CA VAL A 371 2.73 -23.31 9.82
C VAL A 371 2.97 -22.83 11.25
N ALA A 372 4.20 -22.93 11.77
CA ALA A 372 4.57 -22.34 13.06
C ALA A 372 4.36 -20.81 13.13
N GLY A 373 4.18 -20.15 11.99
CA GLY A 373 3.83 -18.73 11.89
C GLY A 373 2.33 -18.41 12.12
N TYR A 374 1.46 -19.42 12.34
CA TYR A 374 0.02 -19.17 12.44
C TYR A 374 -0.35 -18.29 13.64
N VAL A 375 0.16 -18.59 14.83
CA VAL A 375 -0.11 -17.75 16.03
C VAL A 375 0.41 -16.33 15.86
N PRO A 376 1.67 -16.09 15.44
CA PRO A 376 2.13 -14.76 15.07
C PRO A 376 1.25 -14.06 14.02
N LEU A 377 0.74 -14.78 13.01
CA LEU A 377 -0.18 -14.24 12.00
C LEU A 377 -1.45 -13.73 12.66
N VAL A 378 -2.14 -14.55 13.46
CA VAL A 378 -3.39 -14.18 14.15
C VAL A 378 -3.20 -12.95 15.04
N VAL A 379 -2.12 -12.90 15.80
CA VAL A 379 -1.79 -11.75 16.65
C VAL A 379 -1.59 -10.49 15.81
N TYR A 380 -0.88 -10.60 14.69
CA TYR A 380 -0.64 -9.45 13.82
C TYR A 380 -1.93 -8.98 13.13
N LEU A 381 -2.83 -9.91 12.75
CA LEU A 381 -4.15 -9.57 12.19
C LEU A 381 -4.99 -8.75 13.16
N GLY A 382 -4.86 -8.98 14.47
CA GLY A 382 -5.46 -8.12 15.50
C GLY A 382 -4.97 -6.66 15.41
N GLY A 383 -3.67 -6.44 15.22
CA GLY A 383 -3.11 -5.10 14.99
C GLY A 383 -3.61 -4.46 13.69
N VAL A 384 -3.73 -5.25 12.60
CA VAL A 384 -4.29 -4.78 11.32
C VAL A 384 -5.76 -4.40 11.48
N PHE A 385 -6.53 -5.21 12.20
CA PHE A 385 -7.94 -4.91 12.50
C PHE A 385 -8.10 -3.57 13.19
N VAL A 386 -7.37 -3.34 14.29
CA VAL A 386 -7.42 -2.06 15.02
C VAL A 386 -7.00 -0.89 14.13
N GLY A 387 -5.90 -1.02 13.38
CA GLY A 387 -5.44 0.03 12.47
C GLY A 387 -6.43 0.34 11.34
N SER A 388 -7.16 -0.67 10.85
CA SER A 388 -8.17 -0.51 9.80
C SER A 388 -9.50 0.01 10.34
N ALA A 389 -9.85 -0.36 11.57
CA ALA A 389 -11.11 0.06 12.20
C ALA A 389 -11.17 1.57 12.49
N VAL A 390 -10.04 2.23 12.65
CA VAL A 390 -9.98 3.69 12.86
C VAL A 390 -9.68 4.47 11.58
N GLY A 391 -9.37 3.79 10.49
CA GLY A 391 -9.15 4.39 9.19
C GLY A 391 -7.90 5.27 9.09
N ALA A 392 -8.01 6.43 8.45
CA ALA A 392 -6.90 7.28 8.08
C ALA A 392 -6.58 8.39 9.11
N THR A 393 -6.76 8.12 10.42
CA THR A 393 -6.60 9.10 11.52
C THR A 393 -5.32 9.93 11.43
N GLY A 394 -4.20 9.27 11.14
CA GLY A 394 -2.92 9.96 11.05
C GLY A 394 -2.81 10.95 9.89
N TRP A 395 -3.51 10.72 8.78
CA TRP A 395 -3.59 11.68 7.69
C TRP A 395 -4.51 12.84 8.05
N LEU A 396 -5.63 12.58 8.74
CA LEU A 396 -6.53 13.63 9.20
C LEU A 396 -5.83 14.60 10.14
N LEU A 397 -5.08 14.12 11.13
CA LEU A 397 -4.25 14.99 11.99
C LEU A 397 -3.28 15.88 11.21
N MET A 398 -2.75 15.40 10.07
CA MET A 398 -1.90 16.23 9.22
C MET A 398 -2.69 17.28 8.42
N MET A 399 -3.89 16.94 7.97
CA MET A 399 -4.74 17.80 7.13
C MET A 399 -5.54 18.82 7.96
N THR A 400 -5.60 18.64 9.28
CA THR A 400 -6.21 19.56 10.25
C THR A 400 -5.17 20.35 11.06
N ASP A 401 -4.00 20.63 10.48
CA ASP A 401 -2.92 21.43 11.05
C ASP A 401 -2.23 20.87 12.32
N HIS A 402 -2.46 19.57 12.64
CA HIS A 402 -1.86 18.88 13.79
C HIS A 402 -0.65 18.01 13.42
N GLN A 403 0.17 18.43 12.44
CA GLN A 403 1.33 17.69 11.94
C GLN A 403 2.40 17.43 13.02
N TYR A 404 2.56 18.30 14.00
CA TYR A 404 3.50 18.10 15.11
C TYR A 404 3.04 16.99 16.06
N ALA A 405 1.74 16.93 16.38
CA ALA A 405 1.15 15.84 17.15
C ALA A 405 1.33 14.52 16.42
N ARG A 406 1.06 14.49 15.12
CA ARG A 406 1.31 13.32 14.26
C ARG A 406 2.78 12.89 14.28
N MET A 407 3.70 13.82 14.12
CA MET A 407 5.14 13.53 14.16
C MET A 407 5.56 12.92 15.50
N LEU A 408 5.09 13.47 16.62
CA LEU A 408 5.38 12.95 17.96
C LEU A 408 4.85 11.51 18.13
N LEU A 409 3.64 11.24 17.65
CA LEU A 409 3.04 9.90 17.68
C LEU A 409 3.80 8.91 16.80
N ASP A 410 4.28 9.34 15.65
CA ASP A 410 5.10 8.49 14.78
C ASP A 410 6.43 8.10 15.45
N TRP A 411 7.07 9.03 16.17
CA TRP A 411 8.26 8.72 16.97
C TRP A 411 7.94 7.84 18.17
N LEU A 412 6.83 8.10 18.86
CA LEU A 412 6.36 7.25 19.95
C LEU A 412 6.10 5.81 19.48
N LEU A 413 5.43 5.65 18.33
CA LEU A 413 5.25 4.33 17.72
C LEU A 413 6.59 3.68 17.41
N ALA A 414 7.52 4.40 16.78
CA ALA A 414 8.81 3.85 16.40
C ALA A 414 9.57 3.33 17.62
N VAL A 415 9.68 4.13 18.68
CA VAL A 415 10.36 3.75 19.93
C VAL A 415 9.62 2.62 20.63
N SER A 416 8.30 2.73 20.79
CA SER A 416 7.48 1.70 21.44
C SER A 416 7.56 0.37 20.70
N ASN A 417 7.52 0.39 19.35
CA ASN A 417 7.67 -0.82 18.53
C ASN A 417 9.01 -1.51 18.79
N VAL A 418 10.13 -0.75 18.80
CA VAL A 418 11.45 -1.31 19.08
C VAL A 418 11.50 -1.94 20.47
N VAL A 419 11.08 -1.19 21.49
CA VAL A 419 11.14 -1.64 22.89
C VAL A 419 10.22 -2.83 23.14
N LEU A 420 8.96 -2.73 22.73
CA LEU A 420 7.98 -3.81 22.94
C LEU A 420 8.37 -5.06 22.15
N THR A 421 8.80 -4.91 20.89
CA THR A 421 9.23 -6.05 20.09
C THR A 421 10.47 -6.70 20.71
N TYR A 422 11.46 -5.91 21.14
CA TYR A 422 12.66 -6.45 21.80
C TYR A 422 12.31 -7.26 23.05
N VAL A 423 11.53 -6.68 23.96
CA VAL A 423 11.14 -7.34 25.23
C VAL A 423 10.31 -8.59 24.94
N PHE A 424 9.30 -8.49 24.07
CA PHE A 424 8.40 -9.61 23.83
C PHE A 424 9.04 -10.72 22.97
N VAL A 425 10.02 -10.41 22.12
CA VAL A 425 10.77 -11.45 21.39
C VAL A 425 11.59 -12.29 22.36
N LEU A 426 12.18 -11.68 23.39
CA LEU A 426 12.94 -12.42 24.40
C LEU A 426 12.05 -13.38 25.22
N GLU A 427 10.79 -12.99 25.50
CA GLU A 427 9.87 -13.80 26.31
C GLU A 427 9.03 -14.79 25.46
N PHE A 428 8.57 -14.38 24.29
CA PHE A 428 7.57 -15.10 23.50
C PHE A 428 8.05 -15.45 22.08
N GLY A 429 9.32 -15.21 21.75
CA GLY A 429 9.88 -15.54 20.44
C GLY A 429 9.13 -14.83 19.29
N LEU A 430 8.75 -15.62 18.26
CA LEU A 430 8.04 -15.08 17.09
C LEU A 430 6.70 -14.43 17.41
N VAL A 431 5.97 -14.99 18.38
CA VAL A 431 4.69 -14.41 18.83
C VAL A 431 4.92 -13.03 19.44
N GLY A 432 6.04 -12.88 20.17
CA GLY A 432 6.45 -11.62 20.78
C GLY A 432 6.70 -10.52 19.75
N ALA A 433 7.29 -10.85 18.60
CA ALA A 433 7.49 -9.89 17.52
C ALA A 433 6.14 -9.35 16.98
N ALA A 434 5.19 -10.24 16.78
CA ALA A 434 3.84 -9.86 16.34
C ALA A 434 3.09 -9.04 17.41
N LEU A 435 3.18 -9.45 18.70
CA LEU A 435 2.56 -8.75 19.83
C LEU A 435 3.11 -7.32 19.98
N GLY A 436 4.45 -7.15 19.97
CA GLY A 436 5.07 -5.85 20.10
C GLY A 436 4.61 -4.87 19.03
N THR A 437 4.63 -5.31 17.79
CA THR A 437 4.20 -4.48 16.65
C THR A 437 2.69 -4.20 16.71
N SER A 438 1.85 -5.21 16.99
CA SER A 438 0.40 -5.05 17.04
C SER A 438 -0.03 -4.12 18.17
N LEU A 439 0.58 -4.24 19.34
CA LEU A 439 0.30 -3.38 20.49
C LEU A 439 0.74 -1.93 20.23
N ALA A 440 1.91 -1.73 19.62
CA ALA A 440 2.37 -0.40 19.23
C ALA A 440 1.41 0.26 18.23
N ILE A 441 0.95 -0.48 17.21
CA ILE A 441 -0.05 -0.01 16.24
C ILE A 441 -1.36 0.34 16.95
N ALA A 442 -1.86 -0.53 17.81
CA ALA A 442 -3.12 -0.31 18.53
C ALA A 442 -3.05 0.92 19.43
N ALA A 443 -1.98 1.06 20.21
CA ALA A 443 -1.77 2.21 21.09
C ALA A 443 -1.69 3.53 20.31
N GLN A 444 -0.90 3.57 19.22
CA GLN A 444 -0.80 4.77 18.38
C GLN A 444 -2.17 5.15 17.81
N ASN A 445 -2.91 4.21 17.25
CA ASN A 445 -4.20 4.48 16.63
C ASN A 445 -5.24 4.93 17.67
N ALA A 446 -5.27 4.33 18.86
CA ALA A 446 -6.13 4.76 19.95
C ALA A 446 -5.84 6.21 20.37
N ILE A 447 -4.55 6.56 20.53
CA ILE A 447 -4.15 7.93 20.88
C ILE A 447 -4.53 8.90 19.76
N GLN A 448 -4.33 8.53 18.48
CA GLN A 448 -4.69 9.38 17.34
C GLN A 448 -6.18 9.69 17.29
N VAL A 449 -7.05 8.68 17.53
CA VAL A 449 -8.51 8.90 17.59
C VAL A 449 -8.87 9.87 18.71
N VAL A 450 -8.34 9.66 19.91
CA VAL A 450 -8.61 10.54 21.06
C VAL A 450 -8.14 11.98 20.82
N LEU A 451 -6.97 12.15 20.18
CA LEU A 451 -6.47 13.48 19.86
C LEU A 451 -7.32 14.17 18.77
N LEU A 452 -7.73 13.42 17.76
CA LEU A 452 -8.56 13.94 16.67
C LEU A 452 -9.94 14.37 17.18
N GLU A 453 -10.53 13.59 18.09
CA GLU A 453 -11.76 13.96 18.78
C GLU A 453 -11.61 15.23 19.63
N ARG A 454 -10.51 15.32 20.41
CA ARG A 454 -10.26 16.45 21.28
C ARG A 454 -9.96 17.77 20.55
N PHE A 455 -9.25 17.67 19.43
CA PHE A 455 -8.83 18.85 18.68
C PHE A 455 -9.91 19.35 17.73
N GLU A 456 -10.59 18.42 17.03
CA GLU A 456 -11.47 18.75 15.91
C GLU A 456 -12.90 18.21 16.08
N GLY A 457 -13.18 17.46 17.14
CA GLY A 457 -14.49 16.82 17.32
C GLY A 457 -14.76 15.69 16.32
N LEU A 458 -13.74 15.20 15.60
CA LEU A 458 -13.90 14.17 14.58
C LEU A 458 -13.88 12.76 15.22
N TRP A 459 -14.93 11.99 14.97
CA TRP A 459 -15.10 10.65 15.53
C TRP A 459 -15.41 9.63 14.42
N PRO A 460 -14.68 8.49 14.34
CA PRO A 460 -14.83 7.55 13.22
C PRO A 460 -16.02 6.60 13.33
N PHE A 461 -16.63 6.43 14.50
CA PHE A 461 -17.56 5.34 14.76
C PHE A 461 -19.01 5.81 14.84
N ASP A 462 -19.91 5.01 14.26
CA ASP A 462 -21.35 5.06 14.45
C ASP A 462 -21.94 3.65 14.60
N ALA A 463 -23.25 3.54 14.84
CA ALA A 463 -23.92 2.24 15.01
C ALA A 463 -23.85 1.35 13.75
N THR A 464 -23.61 1.94 12.58
CA THR A 464 -23.56 1.22 11.29
C THR A 464 -22.31 0.34 11.16
N PHE A 465 -21.26 0.59 11.96
CA PHE A 465 -20.07 -0.26 12.04
C PHE A 465 -20.34 -1.69 12.51
N LEU A 466 -21.43 -1.90 13.26
CA LEU A 466 -21.80 -3.25 13.69
C LEU A 466 -22.23 -4.15 12.53
N ARG A 467 -22.70 -3.58 11.41
CA ARG A 467 -23.19 -4.32 10.26
C ARG A 467 -22.07 -5.12 9.56
N PRO A 468 -20.93 -4.52 9.15
CA PRO A 468 -19.81 -5.28 8.57
C PRO A 468 -19.20 -6.28 9.57
N LEU A 469 -19.19 -5.98 10.87
CA LEU A 469 -18.72 -6.92 11.90
C LEU A 469 -19.63 -8.15 12.00
N ALA A 470 -20.95 -7.95 12.03
CA ALA A 470 -21.91 -9.06 12.05
C ALA A 470 -21.79 -9.93 10.78
N ALA A 471 -21.68 -9.31 9.61
CA ALA A 471 -21.46 -10.02 8.35
C ALA A 471 -20.14 -10.81 8.35
N ALA A 472 -19.06 -10.26 8.94
CA ALA A 472 -17.79 -10.95 9.08
C ALA A 472 -17.88 -12.18 10.00
N LEU A 473 -18.65 -12.11 11.08
CA LEU A 473 -18.88 -13.27 11.95
C LEU A 473 -19.61 -14.39 11.22
N VAL A 474 -20.65 -14.06 10.41
CA VAL A 474 -21.33 -15.04 9.56
C VAL A 474 -20.36 -15.64 8.55
N MET A 475 -19.55 -14.80 7.89
CA MET A 475 -18.53 -15.27 6.97
C MET A 475 -17.55 -16.24 7.64
N ILE A 476 -17.03 -15.91 8.83
CA ILE A 476 -16.13 -16.81 9.59
C ILE A 476 -16.80 -18.15 9.84
N GLY A 477 -18.08 -18.17 10.26
CA GLY A 477 -18.84 -19.41 10.45
C GLY A 477 -18.93 -20.26 9.16
N VAL A 478 -19.20 -19.61 8.02
CA VAL A 478 -19.22 -20.26 6.70
C VAL A 478 -17.83 -20.79 6.32
N LEU A 479 -16.77 -20.00 6.51
CA LEU A 479 -15.40 -20.42 6.21
C LEU A 479 -14.97 -21.62 7.06
N VAL A 480 -15.29 -21.62 8.36
CA VAL A 480 -15.01 -22.75 9.26
C VAL A 480 -15.77 -24.00 8.80
N ALA A 481 -17.05 -23.88 8.46
CA ALA A 481 -17.82 -25.00 7.91
C ALA A 481 -17.24 -25.51 6.58
N MET A 482 -16.85 -24.62 5.67
CA MET A 482 -16.21 -25.03 4.40
C MET A 482 -14.87 -25.72 4.62
N ARG A 483 -14.08 -25.28 5.59
CA ARG A 483 -12.78 -25.88 5.92
C ARG A 483 -12.92 -27.32 6.43
N THR A 484 -14.01 -27.65 7.14
CA THR A 484 -14.26 -29.04 7.59
C THR A 484 -14.61 -30.00 6.45
N VAL A 485 -15.13 -29.46 5.33
CA VAL A 485 -15.59 -30.26 4.17
C VAL A 485 -14.55 -30.31 3.06
N LEU A 486 -13.85 -29.21 2.83
CA LEU A 486 -12.91 -29.05 1.71
C LEU A 486 -11.52 -28.66 2.23
N GLY A 487 -10.55 -29.53 2.01
CA GLY A 487 -9.14 -29.27 2.32
C GLY A 487 -8.31 -28.80 1.13
N GLY A 488 -7.09 -28.31 1.41
CA GLY A 488 -6.10 -27.94 0.41
C GLY A 488 -6.39 -26.64 -0.35
N PRO A 489 -5.58 -26.33 -1.39
CA PRO A 489 -5.64 -25.03 -2.09
C PRO A 489 -7.01 -24.73 -2.73
N LEU A 490 -7.69 -25.77 -3.23
CA LEU A 490 -9.03 -25.64 -3.82
C LEU A 490 -10.06 -25.27 -2.75
N GLY A 491 -9.96 -25.87 -1.54
CA GLY A 491 -10.83 -25.53 -0.41
C GLY A 491 -10.65 -24.09 0.05
N ILE A 492 -9.41 -23.55 0.05
CA ILE A 492 -9.14 -22.15 0.34
C ILE A 492 -9.82 -21.25 -0.69
N ALA A 493 -9.64 -21.53 -1.99
CA ALA A 493 -10.20 -20.70 -3.07
C ALA A 493 -11.73 -20.70 -3.05
N LEU A 494 -12.35 -21.89 -2.97
CA LEU A 494 -13.81 -22.02 -2.91
C LEU A 494 -14.37 -21.42 -1.62
N GLY A 495 -13.71 -21.68 -0.48
CA GLY A 495 -14.07 -21.10 0.80
C GLY A 495 -14.05 -19.56 0.75
N ALA A 496 -12.98 -18.97 0.20
CA ALA A 496 -12.90 -17.52 0.04
C ALA A 496 -14.03 -16.94 -0.84
N ILE A 497 -14.37 -17.61 -1.95
CA ILE A 497 -15.47 -17.19 -2.84
C ILE A 497 -16.81 -17.30 -2.10
N VAL A 498 -17.14 -18.48 -1.56
CA VAL A 498 -18.42 -18.71 -0.87
C VAL A 498 -18.55 -17.84 0.37
N GLY A 499 -17.47 -17.69 1.16
CA GLY A 499 -17.43 -16.81 2.32
C GLY A 499 -17.66 -15.35 1.95
N THR A 500 -17.03 -14.88 0.86
CA THR A 500 -17.25 -13.50 0.38
C THR A 500 -18.68 -13.29 -0.13
N CYS A 501 -19.26 -14.27 -0.83
CA CYS A 501 -20.68 -14.23 -1.22
C CYS A 501 -21.60 -14.20 0.01
N ALA A 502 -21.33 -15.00 1.04
CA ALA A 502 -22.08 -14.99 2.30
C ALA A 502 -21.94 -13.64 3.02
N TYR A 503 -20.73 -13.04 3.04
CA TYR A 503 -20.49 -11.72 3.60
C TYR A 503 -21.33 -10.64 2.91
N ILE A 504 -21.25 -10.57 1.58
CA ILE A 504 -22.01 -9.61 0.77
C ILE A 504 -23.53 -9.85 0.94
N GLY A 505 -23.98 -11.11 0.91
CA GLY A 505 -25.37 -11.48 1.12
C GLY A 505 -25.87 -11.01 2.50
N THR A 506 -25.10 -11.26 3.55
CA THR A 506 -25.45 -10.83 4.91
C THR A 506 -25.50 -9.31 5.04
N LEU A 507 -24.53 -8.59 4.47
CA LEU A 507 -24.56 -7.12 4.41
C LEU A 507 -25.82 -6.59 3.70
N SER A 508 -26.19 -7.23 2.59
CA SER A 508 -27.39 -6.85 1.85
C SER A 508 -28.69 -7.09 2.63
N LEU A 509 -28.73 -8.15 3.46
CA LEU A 509 -29.89 -8.49 4.32
C LEU A 509 -30.01 -7.57 5.55
N ILE A 510 -28.88 -7.26 6.22
CA ILE A 510 -28.87 -6.36 7.39
C ILE A 510 -29.14 -4.91 6.97
N GLY A 511 -28.93 -4.59 5.69
CA GLY A 511 -29.06 -3.26 5.10
C GLY A 511 -27.73 -2.53 5.04
N VAL A 512 -27.40 -2.09 3.82
CA VAL A 512 -26.21 -1.25 3.53
C VAL A 512 -26.56 0.21 3.87
N ASP A 513 -25.62 0.94 4.45
CA ASP A 513 -25.79 2.37 4.69
C ASP A 513 -26.06 3.11 3.36
N PRO A 514 -26.96 4.11 3.30
CA PRO A 514 -27.28 4.85 2.08
C PRO A 514 -26.03 5.42 1.38
N ARG A 515 -25.04 5.90 2.15
CA ARG A 515 -23.77 6.43 1.65
C ARG A 515 -22.93 5.34 0.97
N ASP A 516 -22.84 4.16 1.59
CA ASP A 516 -22.09 3.02 1.03
C ASP A 516 -22.79 2.46 -0.21
N ARG A 517 -24.14 2.41 -0.21
CA ARG A 517 -24.95 1.98 -1.37
C ARG A 517 -24.74 2.93 -2.55
N LEU A 518 -24.73 4.24 -2.31
CA LEU A 518 -24.45 5.25 -3.33
C LEU A 518 -23.08 5.02 -3.97
N VAL A 519 -22.04 4.84 -3.16
CA VAL A 519 -20.67 4.57 -3.64
C VAL A 519 -20.63 3.32 -4.50
N VAL A 520 -21.20 2.21 -4.03
CA VAL A 520 -21.19 0.93 -4.76
C VAL A 520 -21.96 1.04 -6.08
N ARG A 521 -23.15 1.66 -6.08
CA ARG A 521 -23.98 1.82 -7.26
C ARG A 521 -23.30 2.65 -8.34
N GLU A 522 -22.73 3.79 -7.96
CA GLU A 522 -22.04 4.69 -8.87
C GLU A 522 -20.77 4.05 -9.47
N LEU A 523 -20.00 3.34 -8.65
CA LEU A 523 -18.85 2.58 -9.14
C LEU A 523 -19.26 1.51 -10.16
N LEU A 524 -20.30 0.75 -9.86
CA LEU A 524 -20.82 -0.27 -10.79
C LEU A 524 -21.35 0.34 -12.09
N ALA A 525 -22.02 1.50 -12.03
CA ALA A 525 -22.51 2.20 -13.21
C ALA A 525 -21.36 2.66 -14.12
N ARG A 526 -20.32 3.27 -13.55
CA ARG A 526 -19.11 3.70 -14.29
C ARG A 526 -18.38 2.53 -14.94
N TYR A 527 -18.14 1.43 -14.19
CA TYR A 527 -17.46 0.27 -14.76
C TYR A 527 -18.28 -0.44 -15.84
N ARG A 528 -19.62 -0.47 -15.74
CA ARG A 528 -20.48 -0.98 -16.83
C ARG A 528 -20.38 -0.10 -18.07
N ALA A 529 -20.36 1.22 -17.91
CA ALA A 529 -20.19 2.16 -19.03
C ALA A 529 -18.83 1.98 -19.73
N ASP A 530 -17.73 1.85 -18.94
CA ASP A 530 -16.39 1.63 -19.49
C ASP A 530 -16.27 0.29 -20.23
N LEU A 531 -16.86 -0.78 -19.69
CA LEU A 531 -16.91 -2.09 -20.35
C LEU A 531 -17.71 -2.04 -21.64
N SER A 532 -18.87 -1.37 -21.65
CA SER A 532 -19.67 -1.22 -22.88
C SER A 532 -18.95 -0.41 -23.95
N ALA A 533 -18.24 0.65 -23.56
CA ALA A 533 -17.42 1.45 -24.48
C ALA A 533 -16.24 0.65 -25.07
N SER A 534 -15.60 -0.22 -24.25
CA SER A 534 -14.48 -1.07 -24.70
C SER A 534 -14.91 -2.24 -25.58
N LEU A 535 -16.16 -2.68 -25.51
CA LEU A 535 -16.73 -3.73 -26.36
C LEU A 535 -17.30 -3.17 -27.68
N SER A 536 -17.51 -1.85 -27.76
CA SER A 536 -18.02 -1.16 -28.94
C SER A 536 -16.91 -0.53 -29.80
N SER A 537 -15.68 -0.51 -29.30
CA SER A 537 -14.46 -0.09 -30.02
C SER A 537 -13.70 -1.29 -30.61
#